data_4ac70acdd08839c447e55a0fae9fd559
#
_entry.id   4ac70acdd08839c447e55a0fae9fd559
#
_cell.length_a   1.000
_cell.length_b   1.000
_cell.length_c   1.000
_cell.angle_alpha   90.00
_cell.angle_beta   90.00
_cell.angle_gamma   90.00
#
_symmetry.space_group_name_H-M   'P 1'
#
loop_
_entity.id
_entity.type
_entity.pdbx_description
1 polymer ?
#
loop_
_entity_poly.entity_id
_entity_poly.type
_entity_poly.pdbx_seq_one_letter_code
_entity_poly.pdbx_strand_id
1 'polypeptide(L)'
;MITPVELSQYLSLKKSDALKQEIDKLLAKIEDLDSKNRLFSDKSELIYSQISSIIVHHFIRDVCSATDERMAAYDVERFNANNHCIDQKLVWFSDSGADSCKYLENIISKKVINSHEVTMFDQNGSNIVLALFKAYYKNPMLLHKGTLQRIWNEYREQGFEVISFREGNPQLIKDEWHNITTANIPANEDQRSEKHKVLLKKRIILVRGICDFISGMTDSYAINEYRKIVP
;
A
#
# COMPACT_ATOMS: atom_id res chain seq x y z
N MET A 1 -16.60 -2.74 -12.75
CA MET A 1 -15.59 -2.79 -13.84
C MET A 1 -15.88 -1.66 -14.81
N ILE A 2 -14.88 -0.92 -15.30
CA ILE A 2 -15.09 0.14 -16.30
C ILE A 2 -15.15 -0.52 -17.66
N THR A 3 -16.23 -0.34 -18.41
CA THR A 3 -16.31 -0.86 -19.77
C THR A 3 -15.52 -0.01 -20.75
N PRO A 4 -15.02 -0.58 -21.87
CA PRO A 4 -14.30 0.19 -22.91
C PRO A 4 -15.12 1.35 -23.47
N VAL A 5 -16.44 1.18 -23.57
CA VAL A 5 -17.36 2.22 -24.04
C VAL A 5 -17.45 3.38 -23.04
N GLU A 6 -17.56 3.07 -21.74
CA GLU A 6 -17.53 4.10 -20.69
C GLU A 6 -16.18 4.84 -20.71
N LEU A 7 -15.07 4.13 -20.86
CA LEU A 7 -13.73 4.74 -20.95
C LEU A 7 -13.64 5.71 -22.14
N SER A 8 -14.09 5.30 -23.32
CA SER A 8 -14.14 6.16 -24.53
C SER A 8 -15.02 7.39 -24.31
N GLN A 9 -16.21 7.23 -23.69
CA GLN A 9 -17.10 8.35 -23.35
C GLN A 9 -16.46 9.31 -22.36
N TYR A 10 -15.76 8.81 -21.33
CA TYR A 10 -15.06 9.64 -20.36
C TYR A 10 -13.91 10.44 -20.98
N LEU A 11 -13.14 9.84 -21.89
CA LEU A 11 -12.04 10.51 -22.59
C LEU A 11 -12.55 11.61 -23.52
N SER A 12 -13.76 11.46 -24.10
CA SER A 12 -14.37 12.49 -24.95
C SER A 12 -14.75 13.77 -24.22
N LEU A 13 -15.00 13.72 -22.92
CA LEU A 13 -15.39 14.88 -22.12
C LEU A 13 -14.23 15.83 -21.77
N LYS A 14 -12.97 15.43 -22.01
CA LYS A 14 -11.79 16.16 -21.51
C LYS A 14 -10.66 16.41 -22.53
N LYS A 15 -10.97 16.57 -23.81
CA LYS A 15 -10.00 16.99 -24.86
C LYS A 15 -8.75 16.08 -25.03
N SER A 16 -8.76 14.85 -24.55
CA SER A 16 -7.70 13.87 -24.90
C SER A 16 -8.02 13.20 -26.24
N ASP A 17 -8.15 14.01 -27.29
CA ASP A 17 -8.63 13.57 -28.61
C ASP A 17 -7.73 12.48 -29.22
N ALA A 18 -6.42 12.54 -28.99
CA ALA A 18 -5.48 11.56 -29.51
C ALA A 18 -5.68 10.17 -28.88
N LEU A 19 -5.72 10.08 -27.56
CA LEU A 19 -5.92 8.81 -26.85
C LEU A 19 -7.28 8.21 -27.16
N LYS A 20 -8.32 9.05 -27.22
CA LYS A 20 -9.67 8.61 -27.62
C LYS A 20 -9.68 8.02 -29.03
N GLN A 21 -9.08 8.72 -30.00
CA GLN A 21 -9.03 8.23 -31.38
C GLN A 21 -8.31 6.89 -31.52
N GLU A 22 -7.24 6.66 -30.76
CA GLU A 22 -6.53 5.38 -30.76
C GLU A 22 -7.40 4.26 -30.20
N ILE A 23 -8.14 4.51 -29.12
CA ILE A 23 -9.07 3.53 -28.52
C ILE A 23 -10.25 3.25 -29.47
N ASP A 24 -10.87 4.27 -30.03
CA ASP A 24 -12.01 4.11 -30.95
C ASP A 24 -11.61 3.31 -32.21
N LYS A 25 -10.41 3.55 -32.78
CA LYS A 25 -9.86 2.76 -33.88
C LYS A 25 -9.64 1.30 -33.50
N LEU A 26 -9.14 1.04 -32.28
CA LEU A 26 -8.98 -0.32 -31.78
C LEU A 26 -10.32 -1.04 -31.67
N LEU A 27 -11.32 -0.40 -31.04
CA LEU A 27 -12.64 -0.99 -30.85
C LEU A 27 -13.29 -1.35 -32.19
N ALA A 28 -13.25 -0.42 -33.16
CA ALA A 28 -13.76 -0.67 -34.52
C ALA A 28 -13.04 -1.84 -35.21
N LYS A 29 -11.71 -1.96 -35.05
CA LYS A 29 -10.94 -3.08 -35.62
C LYS A 29 -11.32 -4.42 -34.98
N ILE A 30 -11.51 -4.46 -33.66
CA ILE A 30 -11.88 -5.69 -32.96
C ILE A 30 -13.30 -6.12 -33.37
N GLU A 31 -14.23 -5.17 -33.50
CA GLU A 31 -15.60 -5.46 -33.97
C GLU A 31 -15.62 -6.01 -35.41
N ASP A 32 -14.79 -5.47 -36.28
CA ASP A 32 -14.66 -6.00 -37.66
C ASP A 32 -14.10 -7.43 -37.66
N LEU A 33 -13.12 -7.74 -36.83
CA LEU A 33 -12.56 -9.09 -36.70
C LEU A 33 -13.57 -10.07 -36.08
N ASP A 34 -14.36 -9.65 -35.10
CA ASP A 34 -15.40 -10.43 -34.46
C ASP A 34 -16.50 -10.76 -35.45
N SER A 35 -16.98 -9.78 -36.20
CA SER A 35 -18.02 -9.96 -37.23
C SER A 35 -17.61 -10.95 -38.32
N LYS A 36 -16.29 -11.08 -38.57
CA LYS A 36 -15.73 -12.02 -39.57
C LYS A 36 -15.34 -13.37 -38.99
N ASN A 37 -15.65 -13.64 -37.70
CA ASN A 37 -15.24 -14.86 -36.97
C ASN A 37 -13.72 -15.12 -37.02
N ARG A 38 -12.89 -14.05 -36.95
CA ARG A 38 -11.43 -14.11 -37.03
C ARG A 38 -10.73 -13.86 -35.68
N LEU A 39 -11.50 -13.79 -34.59
CA LEU A 39 -10.93 -13.71 -33.24
C LEU A 39 -10.55 -15.09 -32.73
N PHE A 40 -9.30 -15.23 -32.28
CA PHE A 40 -8.76 -16.48 -31.70
C PHE A 40 -8.77 -16.49 -30.16
N SER A 41 -9.19 -15.38 -29.53
CA SER A 41 -9.26 -15.22 -28.07
C SER A 41 -10.57 -14.56 -27.66
N ASP A 42 -10.86 -14.57 -26.35
CA ASP A 42 -12.00 -13.86 -25.81
C ASP A 42 -11.94 -12.37 -26.15
N LYS A 43 -13.04 -11.85 -26.72
CA LYS A 43 -13.13 -10.44 -27.17
C LYS A 43 -12.86 -9.47 -26.04
N SER A 44 -13.38 -9.75 -24.85
CA SER A 44 -13.23 -8.87 -23.69
C SER A 44 -11.78 -8.82 -23.21
N GLU A 45 -11.12 -9.96 -23.09
CA GLU A 45 -9.74 -10.08 -22.68
C GLU A 45 -8.80 -9.35 -23.66
N LEU A 46 -9.02 -9.53 -24.96
CA LEU A 46 -8.28 -8.85 -26.01
C LEU A 46 -8.44 -7.33 -25.92
N ILE A 47 -9.67 -6.85 -25.75
CA ILE A 47 -9.96 -5.42 -25.60
C ILE A 47 -9.23 -4.84 -24.41
N TYR A 48 -9.34 -5.46 -23.22
CA TYR A 48 -8.68 -4.95 -22.01
C TYR A 48 -7.17 -4.92 -22.14
N SER A 49 -6.56 -5.98 -22.67
CA SER A 49 -5.12 -6.04 -22.89
C SER A 49 -4.62 -4.93 -23.83
N GLN A 50 -5.30 -4.74 -24.95
CA GLN A 50 -4.92 -3.76 -25.96
C GLN A 50 -5.15 -2.31 -25.48
N ILE A 51 -6.26 -2.03 -24.79
CA ILE A 51 -6.51 -0.69 -24.20
C ILE A 51 -5.44 -0.35 -23.16
N SER A 52 -5.07 -1.28 -22.30
CA SER A 52 -4.00 -1.06 -21.33
C SER A 52 -2.68 -0.71 -22.01
N SER A 53 -2.34 -1.43 -23.08
CA SER A 53 -1.15 -1.16 -23.89
C SER A 53 -1.17 0.23 -24.52
N ILE A 54 -2.31 0.64 -25.09
CA ILE A 54 -2.49 1.97 -25.71
C ILE A 54 -2.31 3.08 -24.67
N ILE A 55 -2.95 2.95 -23.50
CA ILE A 55 -2.85 3.93 -22.42
C ILE A 55 -1.39 4.10 -21.97
N VAL A 56 -0.72 2.97 -21.69
CA VAL A 56 0.68 3.00 -21.25
C VAL A 56 1.57 3.63 -22.33
N HIS A 57 1.40 3.23 -23.59
CA HIS A 57 2.18 3.78 -24.71
C HIS A 57 1.97 5.28 -24.90
N HIS A 58 0.72 5.73 -24.78
CA HIS A 58 0.37 7.15 -24.86
C HIS A 58 1.11 7.98 -23.80
N PHE A 59 1.07 7.55 -22.54
CA PHE A 59 1.74 8.27 -21.45
C PHE A 59 3.27 8.19 -21.53
N ILE A 60 3.83 7.07 -21.96
CA ILE A 60 5.28 6.97 -22.19
C ILE A 60 5.71 7.99 -23.26
N ARG A 61 5.01 8.05 -24.38
CA ARG A 61 5.32 9.02 -25.45
C ARG A 61 5.20 10.46 -24.98
N ASP A 62 4.15 10.78 -24.21
CA ASP A 62 3.96 12.13 -23.66
C ASP A 62 5.12 12.52 -22.73
N VAL A 63 5.49 11.65 -21.79
CA VAL A 63 6.61 11.91 -20.88
C VAL A 63 7.92 12.07 -21.63
N CYS A 64 8.20 11.21 -22.61
CA CYS A 64 9.44 11.31 -23.40
C CYS A 64 9.50 12.63 -24.18
N SER A 65 8.45 12.96 -24.96
CA SER A 65 8.40 14.21 -25.72
C SER A 65 8.52 15.46 -24.84
N ALA A 66 7.76 15.50 -23.74
CA ALA A 66 7.80 16.62 -22.82
C ALA A 66 9.14 16.74 -22.06
N THR A 67 9.79 15.62 -21.81
CA THR A 67 11.13 15.59 -21.21
C THR A 67 12.16 16.11 -22.19
N ASP A 68 12.13 15.67 -23.47
CA ASP A 68 13.04 16.13 -24.53
C ASP A 68 12.91 17.64 -24.72
N GLU A 69 11.70 18.18 -24.76
CA GLU A 69 11.45 19.62 -24.85
C GLU A 69 12.06 20.40 -23.69
N ARG A 70 11.84 19.90 -22.43
CA ARG A 70 12.41 20.56 -21.22
C ARG A 70 13.92 20.44 -21.16
N MET A 71 14.48 19.32 -21.58
CA MET A 71 15.93 19.16 -21.64
C MET A 71 16.57 20.08 -22.68
N ALA A 72 15.93 20.24 -23.84
CA ALA A 72 16.40 21.16 -24.88
C ALA A 72 16.32 22.64 -24.45
N ALA A 73 15.32 22.97 -23.61
CA ALA A 73 15.13 24.31 -23.06
C ALA A 73 15.94 24.57 -21.78
N TYR A 74 16.57 23.56 -21.19
CA TYR A 74 17.28 23.69 -19.93
C TYR A 74 18.60 24.45 -20.12
N ASP A 75 18.76 25.51 -19.33
CA ASP A 75 19.96 26.36 -19.40
C ASP A 75 21.15 25.72 -18.67
N VAL A 76 22.20 25.41 -19.40
CA VAL A 76 23.45 24.83 -18.88
C VAL A 76 24.17 25.81 -17.92
N GLU A 77 24.07 27.13 -18.13
CA GLU A 77 24.64 28.12 -17.22
C GLU A 77 23.95 28.09 -15.86
N ARG A 78 22.65 27.91 -15.84
CA ARG A 78 21.87 27.73 -14.64
C ARG A 78 22.25 26.46 -13.86
N PHE A 79 22.51 25.35 -14.57
CA PHE A 79 23.02 24.13 -13.96
C PHE A 79 24.37 24.35 -13.27
N ASN A 80 25.29 25.07 -13.94
CA ASN A 80 26.60 25.40 -13.38
C ASN A 80 26.49 26.35 -12.18
N ALA A 81 25.59 27.32 -12.23
CA ALA A 81 25.34 28.26 -11.15
C ALA A 81 24.76 27.60 -9.87
N ASN A 82 23.99 26.54 -10.05
CA ASN A 82 23.34 25.77 -8.95
C ASN A 82 24.19 24.60 -8.43
N ASN A 83 25.51 24.71 -8.42
CA ASN A 83 26.41 23.65 -7.96
C ASN A 83 26.16 22.29 -8.63
N HIS A 84 25.83 22.28 -9.91
CA HIS A 84 25.52 21.08 -10.70
C HIS A 84 24.25 20.35 -10.22
N CYS A 85 23.32 21.07 -9.60
CA CYS A 85 22.02 20.53 -9.20
C CYS A 85 20.93 20.97 -10.16
N ILE A 86 20.05 20.03 -10.55
CA ILE A 86 18.84 20.31 -11.32
C ILE A 86 17.78 20.87 -10.37
N ASP A 87 17.35 22.11 -10.59
CA ASP A 87 16.43 22.86 -9.75
C ASP A 87 14.97 22.80 -10.22
N GLN A 88 14.72 22.10 -11.33
CA GLN A 88 13.38 21.92 -11.89
C GLN A 88 13.10 20.47 -12.27
N LYS A 89 11.83 20.11 -12.32
CA LYS A 89 11.38 18.76 -12.68
C LYS A 89 11.44 18.58 -14.20
N LEU A 90 12.52 17.98 -14.70
CA LEU A 90 12.70 17.74 -16.13
C LEU A 90 11.85 16.56 -16.64
N VAL A 91 11.90 15.42 -15.91
CA VAL A 91 11.17 14.20 -16.28
C VAL A 91 9.77 14.24 -15.70
N TRP A 92 8.80 14.54 -16.54
CA TRP A 92 7.39 14.61 -16.16
C TRP A 92 6.50 14.67 -17.42
N PHE A 93 5.19 14.47 -17.21
CA PHE A 93 4.18 14.66 -18.26
C PHE A 93 4.18 16.08 -18.83
N SER A 94 3.66 16.23 -20.05
CA SER A 94 3.16 17.53 -20.51
C SER A 94 1.99 18.00 -19.63
N ASP A 95 1.60 19.27 -19.74
CA ASP A 95 0.44 19.77 -18.99
C ASP A 95 -0.84 19.00 -19.36
N SER A 96 -1.05 18.72 -20.66
CA SER A 96 -2.18 17.93 -21.14
C SER A 96 -2.11 16.46 -20.71
N GLY A 97 -0.91 15.88 -20.69
CA GLY A 97 -0.67 14.52 -20.19
C GLY A 97 -0.94 14.39 -18.70
N ALA A 98 -0.48 15.35 -17.91
CA ALA A 98 -0.74 15.40 -16.46
C ALA A 98 -2.25 15.50 -16.15
N ASP A 99 -2.98 16.35 -16.88
CA ASP A 99 -4.43 16.48 -16.74
C ASP A 99 -5.16 15.18 -17.12
N SER A 100 -4.73 14.53 -18.20
CA SER A 100 -5.28 13.25 -18.64
C SER A 100 -5.01 12.14 -17.63
N CYS A 101 -3.79 12.06 -17.08
CA CYS A 101 -3.42 11.11 -16.05
C CYS A 101 -4.28 11.29 -14.79
N LYS A 102 -4.36 12.52 -14.26
CA LYS A 102 -5.17 12.85 -13.10
C LYS A 102 -6.65 12.54 -13.30
N TYR A 103 -7.15 12.72 -14.52
CA TYR A 103 -8.52 12.40 -14.86
C TYR A 103 -8.78 10.88 -14.81
N LEU A 104 -7.88 10.07 -15.39
CA LEU A 104 -7.97 8.60 -15.32
C LEU A 104 -7.85 8.09 -13.88
N GLU A 105 -6.94 8.65 -13.08
CA GLU A 105 -6.83 8.35 -11.65
C GLU A 105 -8.15 8.62 -10.91
N ASN A 106 -8.82 9.73 -11.20
CA ASN A 106 -10.12 10.05 -10.59
C ASN A 106 -11.22 9.05 -10.99
N ILE A 107 -11.22 8.56 -12.25
CA ILE A 107 -12.15 7.52 -12.69
C ILE A 107 -11.89 6.23 -11.94
N ILE A 108 -10.64 5.80 -11.87
CA ILE A 108 -10.23 4.58 -11.16
C ILE A 108 -10.61 4.70 -9.68
N SER A 109 -10.30 5.84 -9.05
CA SER A 109 -10.68 6.09 -7.65
C SER A 109 -12.18 5.96 -7.43
N LYS A 110 -13.01 6.59 -8.27
CA LYS A 110 -14.46 6.57 -8.11
C LYS A 110 -15.12 5.23 -8.43
N LYS A 111 -14.65 4.56 -9.48
CA LYS A 111 -15.32 3.38 -10.03
C LYS A 111 -14.75 2.05 -9.51
N VAL A 112 -13.49 2.03 -9.13
CA VAL A 112 -12.78 0.83 -8.69
C VAL A 112 -12.48 0.91 -7.20
N ILE A 113 -11.64 1.87 -6.78
CA ILE A 113 -11.17 1.94 -5.39
C ILE A 113 -12.34 2.14 -4.40
N ASN A 114 -13.29 3.03 -4.74
CA ASN A 114 -14.46 3.28 -3.92
C ASN A 114 -15.66 2.37 -4.27
N SER A 115 -15.45 1.26 -4.97
CA SER A 115 -16.52 0.29 -5.21
C SER A 115 -16.91 -0.42 -3.92
N HIS A 116 -18.16 -0.88 -3.86
CA HIS A 116 -18.66 -1.65 -2.70
C HIS A 116 -17.79 -2.89 -2.42
N GLU A 117 -17.40 -3.61 -3.45
CA GLU A 117 -16.60 -4.84 -3.35
C GLU A 117 -15.20 -4.55 -2.75
N VAL A 118 -14.50 -3.52 -3.23
CA VAL A 118 -13.18 -3.13 -2.71
C VAL A 118 -13.32 -2.60 -1.28
N THR A 119 -14.32 -1.76 -1.01
CA THR A 119 -14.57 -1.27 0.35
C THR A 119 -14.85 -2.39 1.33
N MET A 120 -15.64 -3.40 0.94
CA MET A 120 -15.90 -4.60 1.75
C MET A 120 -14.62 -5.40 2.00
N PHE A 121 -13.79 -5.57 0.96
CA PHE A 121 -12.51 -6.28 1.08
C PHE A 121 -11.55 -5.56 2.04
N ASP A 122 -11.38 -4.26 1.90
CA ASP A 122 -10.54 -3.44 2.77
C ASP A 122 -11.03 -3.44 4.22
N GLN A 123 -12.35 -3.37 4.43
CA GLN A 123 -12.95 -3.46 5.77
C GLN A 123 -12.68 -4.84 6.41
N ASN A 124 -12.78 -5.91 5.65
CA ASN A 124 -12.48 -7.25 6.15
C ASN A 124 -10.99 -7.37 6.51
N GLY A 125 -10.09 -6.86 5.67
CA GLY A 125 -8.65 -6.81 5.96
C GLY A 125 -8.36 -6.04 7.26
N SER A 126 -8.96 -4.87 7.43
CA SER A 126 -8.83 -4.05 8.63
C SER A 126 -9.33 -4.78 9.89
N ASN A 127 -10.46 -5.48 9.79
CA ASN A 127 -11.00 -6.27 10.90
C ASN A 127 -10.06 -7.42 11.28
N ILE A 128 -9.48 -8.11 10.32
CA ILE A 128 -8.52 -9.20 10.55
C ILE A 128 -7.28 -8.67 11.27
N VAL A 129 -6.66 -7.59 10.76
CA VAL A 129 -5.48 -6.97 11.36
C VAL A 129 -5.76 -6.53 12.80
N LEU A 130 -6.90 -5.87 13.04
CA LEU A 130 -7.28 -5.42 14.37
C LEU A 130 -7.52 -6.58 15.34
N ALA A 131 -8.15 -7.66 14.87
CA ALA A 131 -8.40 -8.84 15.69
C ALA A 131 -7.10 -9.57 16.03
N LEU A 132 -6.19 -9.75 15.08
CA LEU A 132 -4.86 -10.32 15.32
C LEU A 132 -4.06 -9.48 16.31
N PHE A 133 -4.03 -8.14 16.13
CA PHE A 133 -3.37 -7.24 17.05
C PHE A 133 -3.92 -7.39 18.48
N LYS A 134 -5.24 -7.38 18.64
CA LYS A 134 -5.89 -7.55 19.95
C LYS A 134 -5.55 -8.90 20.59
N ALA A 135 -5.55 -9.97 19.82
CA ALA A 135 -5.23 -11.31 20.30
C ALA A 135 -3.77 -11.42 20.77
N TYR A 136 -2.81 -10.95 19.96
CA TYR A 136 -1.39 -10.93 20.32
C TYR A 136 -1.08 -9.98 21.47
N TYR A 137 -1.74 -8.83 21.53
CA TYR A 137 -1.58 -7.90 22.64
C TYR A 137 -2.12 -8.47 23.94
N LYS A 138 -3.29 -9.12 23.91
CA LYS A 138 -3.90 -9.77 25.08
C LYS A 138 -3.08 -10.97 25.56
N ASN A 139 -2.53 -11.73 24.64
CA ASN A 139 -1.70 -12.90 24.93
C ASN A 139 -0.47 -12.95 24.01
N PRO A 140 0.64 -12.28 24.36
CA PRO A 140 1.87 -12.29 23.56
C PRO A 140 2.47 -13.66 23.31
N MET A 141 2.12 -14.67 24.11
CA MET A 141 2.58 -16.05 23.92
C MET A 141 2.04 -16.71 22.63
N LEU A 142 1.06 -16.10 21.97
CA LEU A 142 0.60 -16.50 20.65
C LEU A 142 1.55 -16.10 19.52
N LEU A 143 2.46 -15.16 19.79
CA LEU A 143 3.47 -14.75 18.81
C LEU A 143 4.46 -15.88 18.51
N HIS A 144 4.98 -15.88 17.30
CA HIS A 144 6.03 -16.82 16.91
C HIS A 144 7.28 -16.66 17.77
N LYS A 145 7.95 -17.78 18.13
CA LYS A 145 9.13 -17.78 19.01
C LYS A 145 10.21 -16.79 18.59
N GLY A 146 10.46 -16.64 17.28
CA GLY A 146 11.43 -15.67 16.76
C GLY A 146 11.05 -14.21 17.04
N THR A 147 9.76 -13.87 16.97
CA THR A 147 9.26 -12.52 17.30
C THR A 147 9.40 -12.26 18.80
N LEU A 148 9.01 -13.21 19.64
CA LEU A 148 9.21 -13.11 21.08
C LEU A 148 10.69 -12.93 21.41
N GLN A 149 11.60 -13.68 20.80
CA GLN A 149 13.03 -13.55 21.03
C GLN A 149 13.56 -12.14 20.66
N ARG A 150 13.07 -11.56 19.56
CA ARG A 150 13.42 -10.16 19.19
C ARG A 150 12.97 -9.17 20.25
N ILE A 151 11.73 -9.26 20.70
CA ILE A 151 11.19 -8.39 21.76
C ILE A 151 12.01 -8.52 23.05
N TRP A 152 12.38 -9.73 23.44
CA TRP A 152 13.22 -9.98 24.60
C TRP A 152 14.63 -9.43 24.45
N ASN A 153 15.23 -9.54 23.28
CA ASN A 153 16.55 -8.97 23.01
C ASN A 153 16.52 -7.45 23.14
N GLU A 154 15.47 -6.81 22.58
CA GLU A 154 15.31 -5.36 22.70
C GLU A 154 15.11 -4.91 24.15
N TYR A 155 14.37 -5.66 24.96
CA TYR A 155 14.27 -5.38 26.40
C TYR A 155 15.65 -5.41 27.08
N ARG A 156 16.52 -6.39 26.78
CA ARG A 156 17.86 -6.48 27.30
C ARG A 156 18.76 -5.34 26.85
N GLU A 157 18.69 -4.96 25.58
CA GLU A 157 19.44 -3.81 25.03
C GLU A 157 19.08 -2.50 25.71
N GLN A 158 17.80 -2.35 26.13
CA GLN A 158 17.33 -1.21 26.89
C GLN A 158 17.61 -1.32 28.42
N GLY A 159 18.32 -2.36 28.84
CA GLY A 159 18.69 -2.58 30.26
C GLY A 159 17.53 -3.05 31.15
N PHE A 160 16.44 -3.59 30.57
CA PHE A 160 15.34 -4.12 31.39
C PHE A 160 15.67 -5.54 31.84
N GLU A 161 15.37 -5.83 33.12
CA GLU A 161 15.35 -7.21 33.59
C GLU A 161 14.29 -8.03 32.85
N VAL A 162 14.67 -9.20 32.40
CA VAL A 162 13.84 -10.09 31.59
C VAL A 162 13.93 -11.51 32.09
N ILE A 163 12.76 -12.12 32.31
CA ILE A 163 12.69 -13.54 32.64
C ILE A 163 12.99 -14.36 31.38
N SER A 164 14.09 -15.09 31.39
CA SER A 164 14.51 -15.89 30.23
C SER A 164 13.52 -17.03 29.93
N PHE A 165 13.15 -17.18 28.65
CA PHE A 165 12.33 -18.32 28.20
C PHE A 165 12.98 -19.68 28.47
N ARG A 166 14.32 -19.75 28.58
CA ARG A 166 15.04 -20.99 28.82
C ARG A 166 15.08 -21.39 30.30
N GLU A 167 14.98 -20.43 31.17
CA GLU A 167 15.21 -20.59 32.61
C GLU A 167 13.97 -20.22 33.44
N GLY A 168 12.99 -19.55 32.83
CA GLY A 168 11.82 -19.04 33.54
C GLY A 168 10.66 -20.03 33.64
N ASN A 169 9.98 -20.00 34.80
CA ASN A 169 8.72 -20.66 34.94
C ASN A 169 7.70 -20.05 33.95
N PRO A 170 6.98 -20.86 33.16
CA PRO A 170 5.97 -20.36 32.21
C PRO A 170 4.92 -19.43 32.82
N GLN A 171 4.60 -19.62 34.11
CA GLN A 171 3.64 -18.77 34.83
C GLN A 171 4.23 -17.37 35.06
N LEU A 172 5.48 -17.25 35.47
CA LEU A 172 6.14 -15.95 35.66
C LEU A 172 6.20 -15.14 34.38
N ILE A 173 6.43 -15.82 33.25
CA ILE A 173 6.41 -15.18 31.92
C ILE A 173 5.00 -14.64 31.59
N LYS A 174 3.95 -15.41 31.85
CA LYS A 174 2.57 -14.98 31.65
C LYS A 174 2.22 -13.80 32.54
N ASP A 175 2.63 -13.82 33.80
CA ASP A 175 2.37 -12.75 34.76
C ASP A 175 3.09 -11.45 34.36
N GLU A 176 4.32 -11.55 33.84
CA GLU A 176 5.03 -10.38 33.30
C GLU A 176 4.31 -9.79 32.10
N TRP A 177 3.90 -10.60 31.12
CA TRP A 177 3.10 -10.14 30.00
C TRP A 177 1.79 -9.51 30.42
N HIS A 178 1.09 -10.14 31.35
CA HIS A 178 -0.15 -9.60 31.91
C HIS A 178 0.07 -8.22 32.53
N ASN A 179 1.12 -8.06 33.34
CA ASN A 179 1.46 -6.79 33.95
C ASN A 179 1.78 -5.71 32.88
N ILE A 180 2.57 -6.04 31.85
CA ILE A 180 2.90 -5.11 30.79
C ILE A 180 1.64 -4.65 30.03
N THR A 181 0.72 -5.55 29.71
CA THR A 181 -0.45 -5.27 28.88
C THR A 181 -1.61 -4.62 29.63
N THR A 182 -1.80 -4.92 30.93
CA THR A 182 -2.97 -4.49 31.70
C THR A 182 -2.69 -3.37 32.69
N ALA A 183 -1.41 -3.10 33.05
CA ALA A 183 -1.10 -2.06 34.02
C ALA A 183 -1.70 -0.70 33.64
N ASN A 184 -2.36 -0.07 34.61
CA ASN A 184 -2.87 1.28 34.44
C ASN A 184 -1.72 2.29 34.56
N ILE A 185 -1.40 2.94 33.45
CA ILE A 185 -0.32 3.95 33.36
C ILE A 185 -0.99 5.32 33.18
N PRO A 186 -0.74 6.30 34.07
CA PRO A 186 -1.31 7.63 33.92
C PRO A 186 -1.00 8.27 32.58
N ALA A 187 -1.99 8.93 31.96
CA ALA A 187 -1.81 9.64 30.70
C ALA A 187 -0.87 10.85 30.88
N ASN A 188 -1.01 11.57 32.01
CA ASN A 188 -0.14 12.70 32.33
C ASN A 188 1.26 12.20 32.76
N GLU A 189 2.29 12.75 32.14
CA GLU A 189 3.70 12.37 32.36
C GLU A 189 4.17 12.66 33.78
N ASP A 190 3.75 13.78 34.37
CA ASP A 190 4.12 14.20 35.71
C ASP A 190 3.61 13.26 36.81
N GLN A 191 2.56 12.49 36.52
CA GLN A 191 1.96 11.51 37.45
C GLN A 191 2.59 10.12 37.35
N ARG A 192 3.56 9.92 36.43
CA ARG A 192 4.19 8.62 36.20
C ARG A 192 5.37 8.40 37.16
N SER A 193 5.27 7.36 37.97
CA SER A 193 6.41 6.84 38.73
C SER A 193 7.46 6.22 37.78
N GLU A 194 8.69 6.00 38.25
CA GLU A 194 9.72 5.29 37.48
C GLU A 194 9.26 3.91 37.02
N LYS A 195 8.50 3.19 37.86
CA LYS A 195 7.89 1.92 37.48
C LYS A 195 6.93 2.06 36.31
N HIS A 196 6.10 3.11 36.27
CA HIS A 196 5.20 3.40 35.15
C HIS A 196 5.96 3.71 33.86
N LYS A 197 7.07 4.43 33.96
CA LYS A 197 7.94 4.76 32.81
C LYS A 197 8.56 3.48 32.21
N VAL A 198 9.07 2.58 33.06
CA VAL A 198 9.60 1.29 32.60
C VAL A 198 8.53 0.44 31.94
N LEU A 199 7.36 0.31 32.54
CA LEU A 199 6.23 -0.46 31.94
C LEU A 199 5.78 0.13 30.62
N LEU A 200 5.73 1.46 30.50
CA LEU A 200 5.39 2.13 29.26
C LEU A 200 6.39 1.82 28.15
N LYS A 201 7.70 1.89 28.44
CA LYS A 201 8.75 1.53 27.48
C LYS A 201 8.66 0.07 27.06
N LYS A 202 8.48 -0.88 27.99
CA LYS A 202 8.25 -2.30 27.68
C LYS A 202 7.00 -2.49 26.80
N ARG A 203 5.91 -1.77 27.07
CA ARG A 203 4.68 -1.81 26.26
C ARG A 203 4.89 -1.31 24.86
N ILE A 204 5.63 -0.21 24.67
CA ILE A 204 5.95 0.34 23.35
C ILE A 204 6.74 -0.67 22.52
N ILE A 205 7.75 -1.31 23.09
CA ILE A 205 8.54 -2.35 22.42
C ILE A 205 7.67 -3.54 22.03
N LEU A 206 6.80 -4.01 22.93
CA LEU A 206 5.86 -5.08 22.65
C LEU A 206 4.92 -4.72 21.49
N VAL A 207 4.29 -3.56 21.54
CA VAL A 207 3.37 -3.08 20.51
C VAL A 207 4.08 -3.00 19.17
N ARG A 208 5.28 -2.43 19.13
CA ARG A 208 6.10 -2.38 17.92
C ARG A 208 6.41 -3.77 17.37
N GLY A 209 6.85 -4.69 18.22
CA GLY A 209 7.13 -6.06 17.82
C GLY A 209 5.90 -6.80 17.26
N ILE A 210 4.70 -6.54 17.81
CA ILE A 210 3.43 -7.05 17.27
C ILE A 210 3.12 -6.42 15.90
N CYS A 211 3.25 -5.10 15.78
CA CYS A 211 3.01 -4.40 14.52
C CYS A 211 3.96 -4.89 13.42
N ASP A 212 5.26 -5.02 13.72
CA ASP A 212 6.26 -5.53 12.78
C ASP A 212 5.95 -6.97 12.35
N PHE A 213 5.46 -7.81 13.26
CA PHE A 213 5.09 -9.18 12.95
C PHE A 213 3.87 -9.23 12.02
N ILE A 214 2.83 -8.45 12.30
CA ILE A 214 1.60 -8.40 11.46
C ILE A 214 1.91 -7.78 10.10
N SER A 215 2.69 -6.70 10.04
CA SER A 215 3.05 -6.04 8.77
C SER A 215 3.90 -6.90 7.85
N GLY A 216 4.63 -7.87 8.40
CA GLY A 216 5.38 -8.86 7.64
C GLY A 216 4.56 -10.04 7.12
N MET A 217 3.26 -10.10 7.43
CA MET A 217 2.38 -11.17 6.94
C MET A 217 1.94 -10.91 5.50
N THR A 218 1.83 -11.97 4.70
CA THR A 218 1.02 -11.93 3.48
C THR A 218 -0.46 -12.03 3.84
N ASP A 219 -1.36 -11.58 2.95
CA ASP A 219 -2.80 -11.64 3.16
C ASP A 219 -3.27 -13.06 3.51
N SER A 220 -2.79 -14.06 2.76
CA SER A 220 -3.12 -15.46 3.00
C SER A 220 -2.65 -15.95 4.36
N TYR A 221 -1.46 -15.52 4.82
CA TYR A 221 -0.94 -15.87 6.12
C TYR A 221 -1.77 -15.23 7.24
N ALA A 222 -2.10 -13.94 7.12
CA ALA A 222 -2.92 -13.23 8.09
C ALA A 222 -4.33 -13.84 8.23
N ILE A 223 -4.96 -14.21 7.13
CA ILE A 223 -6.27 -14.89 7.13
C ILE A 223 -6.17 -16.25 7.83
N ASN A 224 -5.12 -17.02 7.57
CA ASN A 224 -4.94 -18.32 8.20
C ASN A 224 -4.66 -18.22 9.71
N GLU A 225 -3.86 -17.24 10.12
CA GLU A 225 -3.60 -16.96 11.55
C GLU A 225 -4.88 -16.47 12.23
N TYR A 226 -5.64 -15.57 11.60
CA TYR A 226 -6.93 -15.12 12.12
C TYR A 226 -7.87 -16.30 12.41
N ARG A 227 -8.01 -17.23 11.47
CA ARG A 227 -8.88 -18.42 11.62
C ARG A 227 -8.46 -19.36 12.76
N LYS A 228 -7.18 -19.38 13.11
CA LYS A 228 -6.65 -20.20 14.22
C LYS A 228 -6.87 -19.56 15.58
N ILE A 229 -6.83 -18.22 15.63
CA ILE A 229 -6.77 -17.45 16.87
C ILE A 229 -8.16 -16.90 17.26
N VAL A 230 -8.97 -16.59 16.28
CA VAL A 230 -10.32 -16.01 16.44
C VAL A 230 -11.33 -17.02 15.89
N PRO A 231 -11.93 -17.84 16.77
CA PRO A 231 -12.91 -18.85 16.40
C PRO A 231 -14.21 -18.25 15.86
#